data_1e5672e1060a332b99c2d262e8a27b56
#
_entry.id   1e5672e1060a332b99c2d262e8a27b56
#
_cell.length_a   1.000
_cell.length_b   1.000
_cell.length_c   1.000
_cell.angle_alpha   90.00
_cell.angle_beta   90.00
_cell.angle_gamma   90.00
#
_symmetry.space_group_name_H-M   'P 1'
#
loop_
_entity.id
_entity.type
_entity.pdbx_description
1 polymer ?
#
loop_
_entity_poly.entity_id
_entity_poly.type
_entity_poly.pdbx_seq_one_letter_code
_entity_poly.pdbx_strand_id
1 'polypeptide(L)'
;CIPVLLGGATLLLLAAALSFRPGTPAKQAAPPPASPPSSPQSFWRRYPRFLPLLAGVVLLYTSHNILMSFPYQIVQYLGGGSGEMGTLLTLQGLMDIPAMVLFSLLLRRAASWRWVRLAGLSFFLHALLTWLAPSVFFLYGIQVFETTGYALYAVASVYWVNDMTAPADRVQGQTYFTMANTLGIVLSSFLGGFLLDAAGTGPTLAFSTVTGGTGMGILWIMLRQGQAKAAVQQG
;
A
#
# COMPACT_ATOMS: atom_id res chain seq x y z
N CYS A 1 -14.59 -12.52 -26.59
CA CYS A 1 -13.11 -12.56 -26.38
C CYS A 1 -12.68 -12.45 -24.91
N ILE A 2 -13.38 -11.67 -24.07
CA ILE A 2 -13.03 -11.46 -22.65
C ILE A 2 -13.03 -12.76 -21.81
N PRO A 3 -14.05 -13.66 -21.89
CA PRO A 3 -14.05 -14.89 -21.08
C PRO A 3 -12.92 -15.87 -21.46
N VAL A 4 -12.47 -15.86 -22.71
CA VAL A 4 -11.35 -16.69 -23.17
C VAL A 4 -10.01 -16.19 -22.62
N LEU A 5 -9.82 -14.86 -22.54
CA LEU A 5 -8.62 -14.26 -21.95
C LEU A 5 -8.57 -14.48 -20.44
N LEU A 6 -9.70 -14.36 -19.74
CA LEU A 6 -9.80 -14.66 -18.31
C LEU A 6 -9.56 -16.14 -18.01
N GLY A 7 -10.13 -17.04 -18.83
CA GLY A 7 -9.87 -18.48 -18.72
C GLY A 7 -8.41 -18.84 -19.01
N GLY A 8 -7.78 -18.19 -19.98
CA GLY A 8 -6.36 -18.38 -20.29
C GLY A 8 -5.45 -17.88 -19.18
N ALA A 9 -5.74 -16.73 -18.59
CA ALA A 9 -4.97 -16.18 -17.48
C ALA A 9 -5.07 -17.04 -16.21
N THR A 10 -6.27 -17.53 -15.88
CA THR A 10 -6.47 -18.45 -14.74
C THR A 10 -5.77 -19.79 -14.95
N LEU A 11 -5.78 -20.34 -16.16
CA LEU A 11 -5.05 -21.58 -16.49
C LEU A 11 -3.53 -21.39 -16.42
N LEU A 12 -3.00 -20.25 -16.88
CA LEU A 12 -1.57 -19.93 -16.76
C LEU A 12 -1.14 -19.76 -15.29
N LEU A 13 -1.97 -19.13 -14.46
CA LEU A 13 -1.71 -18.98 -13.02
C LEU A 13 -1.77 -20.33 -12.30
N LEU A 14 -2.72 -21.20 -12.65
CA LEU A 14 -2.79 -22.57 -12.13
C LEU A 14 -1.59 -23.39 -12.59
N ALA A 15 -1.19 -23.31 -13.85
CA ALA A 15 -0.01 -23.98 -14.38
C ALA A 15 1.28 -23.49 -13.70
N ALA A 16 1.41 -22.17 -13.48
CA ALA A 16 2.52 -21.60 -12.73
C ALA A 16 2.51 -22.05 -11.26
N ALA A 17 1.35 -22.07 -10.60
CA ALA A 17 1.20 -22.54 -9.22
C ALA A 17 1.52 -24.05 -9.09
N LEU A 18 1.11 -24.86 -10.05
CA LEU A 18 1.41 -26.30 -10.10
C LEU A 18 2.87 -26.61 -10.48
N SER A 19 3.50 -25.72 -11.23
CA SER A 19 4.93 -25.80 -11.57
C SER A 19 5.84 -25.41 -10.41
N PHE A 20 5.32 -24.67 -9.44
CA PHE A 20 6.02 -24.41 -8.17
C PHE A 20 6.04 -25.72 -7.36
N ARG A 21 7.03 -26.57 -7.60
CA ARG A 21 7.37 -27.63 -6.62
C ARG A 21 7.75 -26.91 -5.34
N PRO A 22 7.02 -27.10 -4.23
CA PRO A 22 7.48 -26.61 -2.94
C PRO A 22 8.83 -27.29 -2.71
N GLY A 23 9.92 -26.52 -2.80
CA GLY A 23 11.21 -27.00 -2.32
C GLY A 23 10.96 -27.51 -0.91
N THR A 24 11.48 -28.70 -0.58
CA THR A 24 11.42 -29.26 0.77
C THR A 24 11.69 -28.11 1.73
N PRO A 25 10.77 -27.79 2.65
CA PRO A 25 10.99 -26.70 3.59
C PRO A 25 12.32 -27.00 4.28
N ALA A 26 13.30 -26.12 4.06
CA ALA A 26 14.52 -26.18 4.83
C ALA A 26 14.06 -26.26 6.28
N LYS A 27 14.47 -27.32 7.00
CA LYS A 27 14.10 -27.59 8.39
C LYS A 27 14.37 -26.28 9.15
N GLN A 28 13.34 -25.44 9.26
CA GLN A 28 13.41 -24.23 10.04
C GLN A 28 13.72 -24.71 11.45
N ALA A 29 14.93 -24.42 11.90
CA ALA A 29 15.26 -24.58 13.32
C ALA A 29 14.13 -23.94 14.09
N ALA A 30 13.54 -24.68 15.03
CA ALA A 30 12.45 -24.17 15.85
C ALA A 30 12.84 -22.77 16.32
N PRO A 31 12.00 -21.74 16.09
CA PRO A 31 12.35 -20.42 16.54
C PRO A 31 12.65 -20.49 18.03
N PRO A 32 13.71 -19.84 18.52
CA PRO A 32 14.00 -19.81 19.95
C PRO A 32 12.73 -19.39 20.68
N PRO A 33 12.45 -19.92 21.88
CA PRO A 33 11.22 -19.66 22.61
C PRO A 33 10.98 -18.14 22.62
N ALA A 34 9.83 -17.74 22.08
CA ALA A 34 9.50 -16.34 21.91
C ALA A 34 9.57 -15.68 23.29
N SER A 35 10.46 -14.73 23.45
CA SER A 35 10.45 -13.87 24.64
C SER A 35 9.05 -13.27 24.78
N PRO A 36 8.47 -13.20 26.00
CA PRO A 36 7.13 -12.67 26.17
C PRO A 36 7.04 -11.29 25.52
N PRO A 37 5.94 -10.99 24.80
CA PRO A 37 5.78 -9.73 24.12
C PRO A 37 5.91 -8.58 25.13
N SER A 38 6.63 -7.54 24.75
CA SER A 38 6.77 -6.36 25.59
C SER A 38 5.39 -5.75 25.89
N SER A 39 5.19 -5.22 27.11
CA SER A 39 3.96 -4.50 27.42
C SER A 39 3.76 -3.33 26.42
N PRO A 40 2.52 -2.93 26.07
CA PRO A 40 2.25 -1.82 25.16
C PRO A 40 2.99 -0.53 25.55
N GLN A 41 3.06 -0.22 26.84
CA GLN A 41 3.81 0.95 27.35
C GLN A 41 5.31 0.84 27.09
N SER A 42 5.87 -0.37 27.17
CA SER A 42 7.29 -0.62 26.85
C SER A 42 7.58 -0.44 25.35
N PHE A 43 6.65 -0.86 24.48
CA PHE A 43 6.79 -0.71 23.02
C PHE A 43 6.91 0.76 22.61
N TRP A 44 6.00 1.64 23.02
CA TRP A 44 6.01 3.06 22.66
C TRP A 44 7.23 3.81 23.18
N ARG A 45 7.74 3.45 24.36
CA ARG A 45 8.98 3.99 24.90
C ARG A 45 10.21 3.56 24.09
N ARG A 46 10.21 2.32 23.61
CA ARG A 46 11.31 1.75 22.81
C ARG A 46 11.31 2.28 21.39
N TYR A 47 10.13 2.48 20.81
CA TYR A 47 9.93 2.94 19.44
C TYR A 47 9.18 4.27 19.35
N PRO A 48 9.70 5.39 19.87
CA PRO A 48 8.94 6.65 19.95
C PRO A 48 8.59 7.22 18.57
N ARG A 49 9.32 6.82 17.52
CA ARG A 49 9.07 7.25 16.14
C ARG A 49 7.99 6.42 15.43
N PHE A 50 7.58 5.32 16.03
CA PHE A 50 6.59 4.44 15.42
C PHE A 50 5.20 5.10 15.36
N LEU A 51 4.85 5.89 16.38
CA LEU A 51 3.56 6.59 16.42
C LEU A 51 3.40 7.63 15.28
N PRO A 52 4.30 8.62 15.09
CA PRO A 52 4.17 9.55 13.97
C PRO A 52 4.25 8.86 12.61
N LEU A 53 4.97 7.77 12.51
CA LEU A 53 5.02 6.95 11.32
C LEU A 53 3.67 6.30 11.03
N LEU A 54 3.00 5.72 12.03
CA LEU A 54 1.64 5.18 11.89
C LEU A 54 0.64 6.27 11.48
N ALA A 55 0.75 7.48 12.01
CA ALA A 55 -0.07 8.61 11.57
C ALA A 55 0.11 8.91 10.08
N GLY A 56 1.35 8.90 9.58
CA GLY A 56 1.63 9.01 8.15
C GLY A 56 1.01 7.88 7.31
N VAL A 57 1.07 6.65 7.84
CA VAL A 57 0.44 5.47 7.23
C VAL A 57 -1.08 5.63 7.16
N VAL A 58 -1.73 6.04 8.26
CA VAL A 58 -3.18 6.28 8.31
C VAL A 58 -3.60 7.27 7.23
N LEU A 59 -2.92 8.42 7.14
CA LEU A 59 -3.24 9.46 6.16
C LEU A 59 -3.03 8.97 4.72
N LEU A 60 -1.91 8.31 4.45
CA LEU A 60 -1.61 7.78 3.13
C LEU A 60 -2.64 6.71 2.72
N TYR A 61 -2.99 5.83 3.64
CA TYR A 61 -3.95 4.74 3.39
C TYR A 61 -5.39 5.24 3.30
N THR A 62 -5.73 6.30 4.04
CA THR A 62 -7.02 7.02 3.88
C THR A 62 -7.14 7.58 2.46
N SER A 63 -6.10 8.28 1.97
CA SER A 63 -6.06 8.79 0.61
C SER A 63 -6.26 7.69 -0.43
N HIS A 64 -5.46 6.64 -0.36
CA HIS A 64 -5.55 5.50 -1.27
C HIS A 64 -6.95 4.86 -1.27
N ASN A 65 -7.52 4.62 -0.08
CA ASN A 65 -8.81 3.96 0.03
C ASN A 65 -10.00 4.83 -0.36
N ILE A 66 -9.90 6.17 -0.34
CA ILE A 66 -10.94 7.03 -0.93
C ILE A 66 -11.10 6.71 -2.42
N LEU A 67 -10.01 6.60 -3.16
CA LEU A 67 -10.06 6.26 -4.59
C LEU A 67 -10.58 4.85 -4.84
N MET A 68 -10.24 3.90 -3.97
CA MET A 68 -10.67 2.50 -4.07
C MET A 68 -12.12 2.27 -3.66
N SER A 69 -12.68 3.11 -2.77
CA SER A 69 -14.05 2.98 -2.30
C SER A 69 -15.08 3.60 -3.25
N PHE A 70 -14.69 4.60 -4.02
CA PHE A 70 -15.61 5.38 -4.87
C PHE A 70 -15.20 5.41 -6.36
N PRO A 71 -14.76 4.30 -6.97
CA PRO A 71 -14.26 4.31 -8.34
C PRO A 71 -15.33 4.65 -9.36
N TYR A 72 -16.59 4.24 -9.11
CA TYR A 72 -17.70 4.56 -10.01
C TYR A 72 -18.00 6.06 -10.05
N GLN A 73 -18.03 6.71 -8.91
CA GLN A 73 -18.26 8.16 -8.80
C GLN A 73 -17.14 8.95 -9.48
N ILE A 74 -15.90 8.48 -9.40
CA ILE A 74 -14.75 9.09 -10.09
C ILE A 74 -14.89 8.94 -11.61
N VAL A 75 -15.20 7.74 -12.08
CA VAL A 75 -15.42 7.48 -13.51
C VAL A 75 -16.59 8.30 -14.05
N GLN A 76 -17.69 8.37 -13.32
CA GLN A 76 -18.87 9.15 -13.68
C GLN A 76 -18.57 10.66 -13.71
N TYR A 77 -17.79 11.18 -12.75
CA TYR A 77 -17.34 12.57 -12.71
C TYR A 77 -16.53 12.96 -13.95
N LEU A 78 -15.79 12.03 -14.53
CA LEU A 78 -14.99 12.20 -15.75
C LEU A 78 -15.77 11.86 -17.04
N GLY A 79 -17.10 11.69 -16.94
CA GLY A 79 -17.99 11.46 -18.06
C GLY A 79 -18.05 10.02 -18.55
N GLY A 80 -17.55 9.06 -17.75
CA GLY A 80 -17.65 7.63 -18.05
C GLY A 80 -18.86 6.96 -17.41
N GLY A 81 -19.03 5.67 -17.69
CA GLY A 81 -20.10 4.84 -17.16
C GLY A 81 -19.60 3.50 -16.61
N SER A 82 -20.52 2.55 -16.45
CA SER A 82 -20.24 1.22 -15.91
C SER A 82 -19.26 0.40 -16.78
N GLY A 83 -19.25 0.62 -18.10
CA GLY A 83 -18.33 -0.06 -19.01
C GLY A 83 -16.88 0.35 -18.79
N GLU A 84 -16.65 1.67 -18.67
CA GLU A 84 -15.31 2.23 -18.40
C GLU A 84 -14.83 1.84 -17.01
N MET A 85 -15.72 1.83 -16.01
CA MET A 85 -15.40 1.31 -14.67
C MET A 85 -14.99 -0.17 -14.72
N GLY A 86 -15.77 -1.01 -15.42
CA GLY A 86 -15.43 -2.43 -15.59
C GLY A 86 -14.07 -2.63 -16.24
N THR A 87 -13.73 -1.80 -17.23
CA THR A 87 -12.42 -1.80 -17.91
C THR A 87 -11.32 -1.41 -16.94
N LEU A 88 -11.52 -0.36 -16.12
CA LEU A 88 -10.56 0.11 -15.12
C LEU A 88 -10.22 -0.98 -14.12
N LEU A 89 -11.25 -1.60 -13.51
CA LEU A 89 -11.06 -2.66 -12.52
C LEU A 89 -10.42 -3.92 -13.13
N THR A 90 -10.77 -4.26 -14.37
CA THR A 90 -10.15 -5.38 -15.08
C THR A 90 -8.68 -5.12 -15.33
N LEU A 91 -8.32 -3.90 -15.77
CA LEU A 91 -6.94 -3.51 -16.01
C LEU A 91 -6.14 -3.56 -14.69
N GLN A 92 -6.68 -3.03 -13.61
CA GLN A 92 -6.07 -3.11 -12.27
C GLN A 92 -5.78 -4.55 -11.88
N GLY A 93 -6.77 -5.44 -11.88
CA GLY A 93 -6.59 -6.84 -11.50
C GLY A 93 -5.57 -7.58 -12.37
N LEU A 94 -5.51 -7.27 -13.68
CA LEU A 94 -4.52 -7.86 -14.58
C LEU A 94 -3.09 -7.38 -14.29
N MET A 95 -2.92 -6.16 -13.82
CA MET A 95 -1.60 -5.58 -13.51
C MET A 95 -1.12 -5.95 -12.11
N ASP A 96 -2.00 -6.10 -11.13
CA ASP A 96 -1.64 -6.31 -9.72
C ASP A 96 -0.93 -7.64 -9.50
N ILE A 97 -1.40 -8.73 -10.10
CA ILE A 97 -0.83 -10.06 -9.89
C ILE A 97 0.62 -10.13 -10.40
N PRO A 98 0.93 -9.78 -11.67
CA PRO A 98 2.31 -9.76 -12.16
C PRO A 98 3.21 -8.80 -11.37
N ALA A 99 2.68 -7.64 -10.97
CA ALA A 99 3.43 -6.67 -10.20
C ALA A 99 3.82 -7.19 -8.82
N MET A 100 2.91 -7.85 -8.08
CA MET A 100 3.21 -8.47 -6.79
C MET A 100 4.33 -9.51 -6.89
N VAL A 101 4.29 -10.37 -7.92
CA VAL A 101 5.34 -11.36 -8.16
C VAL A 101 6.67 -10.68 -8.48
N LEU A 102 6.66 -9.71 -9.41
CA LEU A 102 7.87 -8.99 -9.82
C LEU A 102 8.51 -8.25 -8.64
N PHE A 103 7.71 -7.52 -7.86
CA PHE A 103 8.23 -6.76 -6.73
C PHE A 103 8.68 -7.64 -5.57
N SER A 104 8.09 -8.81 -5.35
CA SER A 104 8.60 -9.77 -4.36
C SER A 104 10.02 -10.22 -4.67
N LEU A 105 10.38 -10.33 -5.95
CA LEU A 105 11.73 -10.66 -6.41
C LEU A 105 12.68 -9.46 -6.30
N LEU A 106 12.19 -8.25 -6.62
CA LEU A 106 12.99 -7.02 -6.61
C LEU A 106 13.30 -6.53 -5.19
N LEU A 107 12.45 -6.82 -4.20
CA LEU A 107 12.64 -6.41 -2.80
C LEU A 107 13.98 -6.87 -2.21
N ARG A 108 14.52 -7.98 -2.69
CA ARG A 108 15.83 -8.49 -2.26
C ARG A 108 17.01 -7.61 -2.71
N ARG A 109 16.80 -6.69 -3.68
CA ARG A 109 17.87 -5.88 -4.29
C ARG A 109 18.10 -4.53 -3.62
N ALA A 110 17.19 -4.10 -2.73
CA ALA A 110 17.32 -2.82 -2.06
C ALA A 110 16.69 -2.86 -0.66
N ALA A 111 17.08 -1.93 0.21
CA ALA A 111 16.54 -1.84 1.56
C ALA A 111 15.03 -1.55 1.55
N SER A 112 14.27 -2.19 2.45
CA SER A 112 12.81 -2.14 2.55
C SER A 112 12.24 -0.72 2.58
N TRP A 113 12.89 0.22 3.27
CA TRP A 113 12.49 1.61 3.36
C TRP A 113 12.46 2.36 2.01
N ARG A 114 13.33 1.97 1.04
CA ARG A 114 13.33 2.59 -0.30
C ARG A 114 12.06 2.22 -1.06
N TRP A 115 11.64 0.96 -0.92
CA TRP A 115 10.43 0.45 -1.53
C TRP A 115 9.16 1.05 -0.91
N VAL A 116 9.14 1.23 0.42
CA VAL A 116 8.04 1.91 1.10
C VAL A 116 7.92 3.38 0.67
N ARG A 117 9.05 4.07 0.44
CA ARG A 117 9.03 5.43 -0.13
C ARG A 117 8.46 5.45 -1.54
N LEU A 118 8.88 4.51 -2.39
CA LEU A 118 8.38 4.41 -3.75
C LEU A 118 6.89 4.11 -3.77
N ALA A 119 6.43 3.19 -2.92
CA ALA A 119 5.01 2.89 -2.74
C ALA A 119 4.21 4.13 -2.31
N GLY A 120 4.67 4.85 -1.29
CA GLY A 120 4.02 6.07 -0.82
C GLY A 120 3.98 7.17 -1.87
N LEU A 121 5.07 7.34 -2.63
CA LEU A 121 5.11 8.28 -3.75
C LEU A 121 4.13 7.87 -4.86
N SER A 122 4.04 6.58 -5.17
CA SER A 122 3.10 6.07 -6.17
C SER A 122 1.65 6.31 -5.76
N PHE A 123 1.29 6.07 -4.49
CA PHE A 123 -0.05 6.39 -3.98
C PHE A 123 -0.37 7.88 -4.04
N PHE A 124 0.58 8.74 -3.67
CA PHE A 124 0.40 10.18 -3.78
C PHE A 124 0.23 10.62 -5.25
N LEU A 125 1.06 10.11 -6.16
CA LEU A 125 0.95 10.42 -7.59
C LEU A 125 -0.35 9.90 -8.18
N HIS A 126 -0.79 8.71 -7.79
CA HIS A 126 -2.09 8.17 -8.18
C HIS A 126 -3.23 9.11 -7.76
N ALA A 127 -3.26 9.57 -6.50
CA ALA A 127 -4.28 10.49 -6.02
C ALA A 127 -4.21 11.85 -6.75
N LEU A 128 -3.03 12.43 -6.89
CA LEU A 128 -2.81 13.71 -7.56
C LEU A 128 -3.23 13.66 -9.03
N LEU A 129 -2.79 12.64 -9.76
CA LEU A 129 -3.09 12.50 -11.17
C LEU A 129 -4.56 12.17 -11.42
N THR A 130 -5.22 11.41 -10.51
CA THR A 130 -6.66 11.17 -10.57
C THR A 130 -7.45 12.46 -10.37
N TRP A 131 -7.03 13.32 -9.44
CA TRP A 131 -7.65 14.64 -9.25
C TRP A 131 -7.49 15.56 -10.47
N LEU A 132 -6.34 15.49 -11.15
CA LEU A 132 -6.04 16.30 -12.34
C LEU A 132 -6.47 15.64 -13.65
N ALA A 133 -7.07 14.45 -13.59
CA ALA A 133 -7.43 13.69 -14.79
C ALA A 133 -8.46 14.45 -15.66
N PRO A 134 -8.19 14.69 -16.96
CA PRO A 134 -9.10 15.38 -17.85
C PRO A 134 -10.19 14.46 -18.43
N SER A 135 -10.03 13.15 -18.34
CA SER A 135 -10.94 12.14 -18.90
C SER A 135 -10.70 10.75 -18.32
N VAL A 136 -11.68 9.85 -18.51
CA VAL A 136 -11.58 8.45 -18.08
C VAL A 136 -10.39 7.72 -18.72
N PHE A 137 -10.06 8.02 -19.97
CA PHE A 137 -8.89 7.40 -20.64
C PHE A 137 -7.59 7.67 -19.90
N PHE A 138 -7.47 8.84 -19.28
CA PHE A 138 -6.30 9.18 -18.48
C PHE A 138 -6.18 8.29 -17.24
N LEU A 139 -7.30 7.85 -16.64
CA LEU A 139 -7.30 6.92 -15.50
C LEU A 139 -6.65 5.58 -15.85
N TYR A 140 -6.82 5.08 -17.07
CA TYR A 140 -6.20 3.82 -17.48
C TYR A 140 -4.67 3.88 -17.44
N GLY A 141 -4.09 5.02 -17.86
CA GLY A 141 -2.65 5.23 -17.77
C GLY A 141 -2.14 5.41 -16.33
N ILE A 142 -2.92 6.08 -15.49
CA ILE A 142 -2.57 6.32 -14.08
C ILE A 142 -2.57 5.02 -13.27
N GLN A 143 -3.26 3.98 -13.71
CA GLN A 143 -3.37 2.69 -13.02
C GLN A 143 -2.00 2.05 -12.74
N VAL A 144 -0.97 2.41 -13.53
CA VAL A 144 0.42 1.99 -13.26
C VAL A 144 0.90 2.44 -11.87
N PHE A 145 0.49 3.64 -11.42
CA PHE A 145 0.86 4.14 -10.09
C PHE A 145 0.12 3.43 -8.98
N GLU A 146 -1.15 3.07 -9.21
CA GLU A 146 -1.95 2.25 -8.28
C GLU A 146 -1.28 0.90 -8.08
N THR A 147 -1.10 0.15 -9.15
CA THR A 147 -0.49 -1.18 -9.14
C THR A 147 0.91 -1.17 -8.52
N THR A 148 1.76 -0.19 -8.91
CA THR A 148 3.11 -0.06 -8.34
C THR A 148 3.03 0.26 -6.84
N GLY A 149 2.17 1.19 -6.45
CA GLY A 149 1.97 1.58 -5.06
C GLY A 149 1.51 0.41 -4.19
N TYR A 150 0.43 -0.25 -4.60
CA TYR A 150 -0.17 -1.33 -3.84
C TYR A 150 0.72 -2.56 -3.73
N ALA A 151 1.28 -3.03 -4.85
CA ALA A 151 2.13 -4.21 -4.86
C ALA A 151 3.42 -4.02 -4.04
N LEU A 152 4.05 -2.85 -4.13
CA LEU A 152 5.22 -2.52 -3.29
C LEU A 152 4.82 -2.37 -1.82
N TYR A 153 3.74 -1.66 -1.54
CA TYR A 153 3.29 -1.43 -0.17
C TYR A 153 2.97 -2.74 0.55
N ALA A 154 2.22 -3.63 -0.09
CA ALA A 154 1.78 -4.89 0.50
C ALA A 154 2.97 -5.76 0.96
N VAL A 155 4.05 -5.79 0.18
CA VAL A 155 5.20 -6.64 0.49
C VAL A 155 6.27 -5.89 1.29
N ALA A 156 6.62 -4.66 0.88
CA ALA A 156 7.70 -3.90 1.51
C ALA A 156 7.39 -3.45 2.93
N SER A 157 6.12 -3.18 3.24
CA SER A 157 5.70 -2.75 4.59
C SER A 157 5.99 -3.81 5.66
N VAL A 158 5.79 -5.08 5.33
CA VAL A 158 6.06 -6.20 6.25
C VAL A 158 7.56 -6.26 6.59
N TYR A 159 8.42 -6.23 5.57
CA TYR A 159 9.86 -6.22 5.78
C TYR A 159 10.31 -4.98 6.55
N TRP A 160 9.77 -3.83 6.20
CA TRP A 160 10.14 -2.58 6.83
C TRP A 160 9.79 -2.51 8.32
N VAL A 161 8.58 -2.95 8.71
CA VAL A 161 8.19 -3.04 10.13
C VAL A 161 9.11 -4.01 10.87
N ASN A 162 9.45 -5.15 10.26
CA ASN A 162 10.36 -6.13 10.83
C ASN A 162 11.81 -5.60 10.98
N ASP A 163 12.25 -4.74 10.06
CA ASP A 163 13.57 -4.10 10.12
C ASP A 163 13.65 -3.03 11.22
N MET A 164 12.50 -2.41 11.56
CA MET A 164 12.42 -1.35 12.57
C MET A 164 12.23 -1.88 14.00
N THR A 165 11.81 -3.13 14.16
CA THR A 165 11.46 -3.72 15.45
C THR A 165 12.37 -4.88 15.79
N ALA A 166 12.70 -5.02 17.09
CA ALA A 166 13.42 -6.19 17.58
C ALA A 166 12.61 -7.48 17.34
N PRO A 167 13.25 -8.65 17.18
CA PRO A 167 12.56 -9.91 16.90
C PRO A 167 11.38 -10.21 17.84
N ALA A 168 11.52 -9.90 19.14
CA ALA A 168 10.48 -10.10 20.14
C ALA A 168 9.26 -9.19 19.96
N ASP A 169 9.44 -8.01 19.33
CA ASP A 169 8.41 -6.98 19.17
C ASP A 169 7.78 -6.96 17.77
N ARG A 170 8.25 -7.81 16.84
CA ARG A 170 7.79 -7.81 15.42
C ARG A 170 6.29 -8.02 15.29
N VAL A 171 5.74 -8.99 16.00
CA VAL A 171 4.30 -9.28 15.96
C VAL A 171 3.50 -8.06 16.42
N GLN A 172 3.93 -7.43 17.51
CA GLN A 172 3.27 -6.24 18.03
C GLN A 172 3.39 -5.05 17.06
N GLY A 173 4.55 -4.85 16.45
CA GLY A 173 4.76 -3.83 15.41
C GLY A 173 3.85 -4.04 14.20
N GLN A 174 3.74 -5.28 13.69
CA GLN A 174 2.84 -5.63 12.60
C GLN A 174 1.37 -5.41 12.98
N THR A 175 0.98 -5.75 14.21
CA THR A 175 -0.38 -5.51 14.69
C THR A 175 -0.73 -4.03 14.66
N TYR A 176 0.13 -3.16 15.20
CA TYR A 176 -0.11 -1.71 15.17
C TYR A 176 -0.15 -1.15 13.75
N PHE A 177 0.71 -1.67 12.86
CA PHE A 177 0.71 -1.27 11.47
C PHE A 177 -0.59 -1.65 10.76
N THR A 178 -1.08 -2.88 10.99
CA THR A 178 -2.37 -3.35 10.46
C THR A 178 -3.54 -2.53 11.01
N MET A 179 -3.51 -2.19 12.31
CA MET A 179 -4.52 -1.31 12.92
C MET A 179 -4.53 0.08 12.27
N ALA A 180 -3.36 0.64 11.94
CA ALA A 180 -3.26 1.91 11.21
C ALA A 180 -3.86 1.82 9.81
N ASN A 181 -3.61 0.74 9.08
CA ASN A 181 -4.23 0.49 7.77
C ASN A 181 -5.76 0.41 7.90
N THR A 182 -6.26 -0.37 8.86
CA THR A 182 -7.71 -0.51 9.11
C THR A 182 -8.34 0.84 9.48
N LEU A 183 -7.67 1.64 10.31
CA LEU A 183 -8.13 2.98 10.64
C LEU A 183 -8.20 3.86 9.39
N GLY A 184 -7.21 3.77 8.51
CA GLY A 184 -7.22 4.46 7.20
C GLY A 184 -8.41 4.07 6.34
N ILE A 185 -8.77 2.78 6.28
CA ILE A 185 -9.95 2.28 5.55
C ILE A 185 -11.24 2.86 6.15
N VAL A 186 -11.39 2.81 7.48
CA VAL A 186 -12.57 3.35 8.16
C VAL A 186 -12.72 4.85 7.92
N LEU A 187 -11.62 5.60 8.07
CA LEU A 187 -11.62 7.05 7.83
C LEU A 187 -11.92 7.37 6.36
N SER A 188 -11.40 6.59 5.41
CA SER A 188 -11.67 6.80 3.99
C SER A 188 -13.15 6.64 3.65
N SER A 189 -13.78 5.60 4.18
CA SER A 189 -15.20 5.34 3.95
C SER A 189 -16.08 6.42 4.56
N PHE A 190 -15.79 6.82 5.81
CA PHE A 190 -16.57 7.83 6.51
C PHE A 190 -16.35 9.23 5.93
N LEU A 191 -15.10 9.70 5.85
CA LEU A 191 -14.77 11.04 5.36
C LEU A 191 -15.00 11.17 3.86
N GLY A 192 -14.66 10.12 3.10
CA GLY A 192 -14.86 10.08 1.66
C GLY A 192 -16.34 10.10 1.30
N GLY A 193 -17.18 9.29 1.96
CA GLY A 193 -18.63 9.30 1.77
C GLY A 193 -19.24 10.63 2.15
N PHE A 194 -18.92 11.18 3.33
CA PHE A 194 -19.41 12.47 3.78
C PHE A 194 -19.03 13.61 2.83
N LEU A 195 -17.78 13.67 2.39
CA LEU A 195 -17.32 14.71 1.45
C LEU A 195 -17.96 14.56 0.07
N LEU A 196 -18.14 13.33 -0.38
CA LEU A 196 -18.77 13.04 -1.66
C LEU A 196 -20.22 13.53 -1.68
N ASP A 197 -20.98 13.27 -0.60
CA ASP A 197 -22.37 13.70 -0.47
C ASP A 197 -22.51 15.22 -0.27
N ALA A 198 -21.61 15.83 0.52
CA ALA A 198 -21.68 17.24 0.87
C ALA A 198 -21.10 18.18 -0.20
N ALA A 199 -20.04 17.76 -0.89
CA ALA A 199 -19.25 18.63 -1.77
C ALA A 199 -19.00 18.05 -3.18
N GLY A 200 -19.33 16.79 -3.39
CA GLY A 200 -19.15 16.11 -4.68
C GLY A 200 -17.73 15.56 -4.89
N THR A 201 -17.51 14.95 -6.07
CA THR A 201 -16.30 14.18 -6.38
C THR A 201 -15.02 15.02 -6.46
N GLY A 202 -15.08 16.21 -7.06
CA GLY A 202 -13.89 17.06 -7.21
C GLY A 202 -13.21 17.43 -5.88
N PRO A 203 -13.93 18.04 -4.90
CA PRO A 203 -13.39 18.32 -3.56
C PRO A 203 -12.95 17.07 -2.81
N THR A 204 -13.62 15.92 -2.99
CA THR A 204 -13.22 14.65 -2.37
C THR A 204 -11.87 14.18 -2.90
N LEU A 205 -11.61 14.30 -4.20
CA LEU A 205 -10.32 14.00 -4.81
C LEU A 205 -9.22 14.97 -4.35
N ALA A 206 -9.53 16.27 -4.23
CA ALA A 206 -8.60 17.25 -3.66
C ALA A 206 -8.22 16.89 -2.22
N PHE A 207 -9.20 16.55 -1.38
CA PHE A 207 -8.98 16.10 -0.01
C PHE A 207 -8.10 14.83 0.03
N SER A 208 -8.39 13.84 -0.81
CA SER A 208 -7.57 12.63 -0.94
C SER A 208 -6.12 12.99 -1.28
N THR A 209 -5.90 13.88 -2.25
CA THR A 209 -4.56 14.31 -2.66
C THR A 209 -3.80 15.01 -1.53
N VAL A 210 -4.44 15.93 -0.81
CA VAL A 210 -3.82 16.62 0.33
C VAL A 210 -3.48 15.65 1.46
N THR A 211 -4.40 14.74 1.77
CA THR A 211 -4.20 13.72 2.81
C THR A 211 -3.06 12.77 2.44
N GLY A 212 -3.02 12.32 1.20
CA GLY A 212 -1.95 11.47 0.67
C GLY A 212 -0.59 12.16 0.66
N GLY A 213 -0.54 13.44 0.23
CA GLY A 213 0.66 14.26 0.25
C GLY A 213 1.20 14.49 1.65
N THR A 214 0.31 14.78 2.61
CA THR A 214 0.67 14.94 4.03
C THR A 214 1.21 13.63 4.60
N GLY A 215 0.52 12.51 4.38
CA GLY A 215 0.96 11.19 4.81
C GLY A 215 2.33 10.82 4.23
N MET A 216 2.53 11.04 2.93
CA MET A 216 3.81 10.84 2.26
C MET A 216 4.91 11.72 2.82
N GLY A 217 4.63 13.00 3.10
CA GLY A 217 5.58 13.94 3.72
C GLY A 217 6.05 13.47 5.09
N ILE A 218 5.12 13.04 5.96
CA ILE A 218 5.45 12.48 7.27
C ILE A 218 6.35 11.24 7.13
N LEU A 219 5.96 10.29 6.28
CA LEU A 219 6.75 9.09 6.03
C LEU A 219 8.15 9.42 5.50
N TRP A 220 8.25 10.39 4.58
CA TRP A 220 9.54 10.80 4.02
C TRP A 220 10.49 11.38 5.08
N ILE A 221 9.97 12.22 5.96
CA ILE A 221 10.75 12.83 7.07
C ILE A 221 11.20 11.74 8.05
N MET A 222 10.28 10.86 8.46
CA MET A 222 10.57 9.80 9.43
C MET A 222 11.61 8.81 8.89
N LEU A 223 11.52 8.45 7.61
CA LEU A 223 12.45 7.54 6.96
C LEU A 223 13.85 8.15 6.76
N ARG A 224 13.97 9.46 6.49
CA ARG A 224 15.28 10.14 6.42
C ARG A 224 16.01 10.16 7.76
N GLN A 225 15.30 10.45 8.83
CA GLN A 225 15.90 10.53 10.17
C GLN A 225 16.36 9.17 10.71
N GLY A 226 15.74 8.06 10.28
CA GLY A 226 16.17 6.70 10.63
C GLY A 226 17.56 6.37 10.08
N GLN A 227 17.86 6.83 8.85
CA GLN A 227 19.14 6.57 8.18
C GLN A 227 20.31 7.36 8.77
N ALA A 228 20.09 8.64 9.11
CA ALA A 228 21.13 9.47 9.68
C ALA A 228 21.68 8.88 10.99
N LYS A 229 20.83 8.26 11.82
CA LYS A 229 21.26 7.59 13.06
C LYS A 229 21.98 6.26 12.83
N ALA A 230 21.55 5.47 11.85
CA ALA A 230 22.23 4.22 11.52
C ALA A 230 23.65 4.45 10.97
N ALA A 231 23.83 5.52 10.18
CA ALA A 231 25.15 5.90 9.66
C ALA A 231 26.11 6.39 10.76
N VAL A 232 25.61 7.10 11.77
CA VAL A 232 26.42 7.59 12.92
C VAL A 232 26.82 6.46 13.88
N GLN A 233 26.08 5.35 13.93
CA GLN A 233 26.40 4.19 14.77
C GLN A 233 27.39 3.20 14.11
N GLN A 234 27.65 3.35 12.81
CA GLN A 234 28.57 2.50 12.05
C GLN A 234 29.91 3.17 11.72
N GLY A 235 30.11 4.45 12.06
CA GLY A 235 31.36 5.19 11.96
C GLY A 235 31.93 5.50 13.34
#